data_735a792486de6ede5f0f7a443c6cd788
#
_entry.id   735a792486de6ede5f0f7a443c6cd788
#
_cell.length_a   1.000
_cell.length_b   1.000
_cell.length_c   1.000
_cell.angle_alpha   90.00
_cell.angle_beta   90.00
_cell.angle_gamma   90.00
#
_symmetry.space_group_name_H-M   'P 1'
#
loop_
_entity.id
_entity.type
_entity.pdbx_description
1 polymer ?
#
loop_
_entity_poly.entity_id
_entity_poly.type
_entity_poly.pdbx_seq_one_letter_code
_entity_poly.pdbx_strand_id
1 'polypeptide(L)'
;SRVFNYGKHEVIHFLLSNIKYWQEEFHFDGFRFDGVTSMIYRNHGLGENFTGYDKYFSLNTDVEAVTYLQLATELIHAINPFAVAIAEDMSGMPGMCLPIRYGGIGFDYRLGMGVPDFWIRMIKSTNCSHWNLYEMWHELTTRRPQEKVIGYCESHDQALVGDKTIIFRLADSEMYTGMDRAYHSPVIDRAIALHKMIRFVTLALACDGYLNFMGNEFGHPEWIDFPREGNGYSFHYARRQWSLADNGYLKYSQLLAFDTAMLKFARKYRVMCKRDAENLWIDPNAAVLAFSKGGLIYVFNFHDTNDARDFTLPVHTVGSGTYDVIFTSDERAFGGFG
;
A
#
# COMPACT_ATOMS: atom_id res chain seq x y z
N SER A 1 19.97 -17.06 4.66
CA SER A 1 19.88 -15.83 5.49
C SER A 1 20.41 -16.12 6.88
N ARG A 2 20.83 -15.10 7.60
CA ARG A 2 21.25 -15.21 9.00
C ARG A 2 20.17 -14.57 9.86
N VAL A 3 19.61 -15.33 10.80
CA VAL A 3 18.67 -14.84 11.81
C VAL A 3 19.33 -14.89 13.18
N PHE A 4 18.79 -14.13 14.12
CA PHE A 4 19.22 -14.18 15.52
C PHE A 4 18.82 -15.52 16.15
N ASN A 5 19.61 -15.97 17.13
CA ASN A 5 19.21 -17.12 17.95
C ASN A 5 18.33 -16.62 19.10
N TYR A 6 17.02 -16.64 18.89
CA TYR A 6 16.03 -16.15 19.86
C TYR A 6 15.92 -17.02 21.13
N GLY A 7 16.48 -18.21 21.13
CA GLY A 7 16.58 -19.05 22.34
C GLY A 7 17.66 -18.59 23.34
N LYS A 8 18.46 -17.56 23.00
CA LYS A 8 19.49 -17.00 23.91
C LYS A 8 18.98 -15.75 24.62
N HIS A 9 19.04 -15.75 25.94
CA HIS A 9 18.60 -14.62 26.76
C HIS A 9 19.35 -13.31 26.42
N GLU A 10 20.64 -13.40 26.14
CA GLU A 10 21.47 -12.24 25.77
C GLU A 10 21.02 -11.61 24.44
N VAL A 11 20.58 -12.44 23.48
CA VAL A 11 20.05 -11.96 22.21
C VAL A 11 18.70 -11.25 22.43
N ILE A 12 17.81 -11.85 23.20
CA ILE A 12 16.52 -11.23 23.54
C ILE A 12 16.76 -9.90 24.28
N HIS A 13 17.64 -9.90 25.27
CA HIS A 13 17.98 -8.69 26.03
C HIS A 13 18.56 -7.60 25.11
N PHE A 14 19.46 -7.95 24.20
CA PHE A 14 20.03 -7.01 23.23
C PHE A 14 18.94 -6.39 22.35
N LEU A 15 18.07 -7.21 21.75
CA LEU A 15 17.02 -6.76 20.83
C LEU A 15 15.95 -5.90 21.54
N LEU A 16 15.52 -6.30 22.74
CA LEU A 16 14.58 -5.50 23.52
C LEU A 16 15.20 -4.19 24.01
N SER A 17 16.47 -4.21 24.41
CA SER A 17 17.21 -2.98 24.80
C SER A 17 17.33 -2.02 23.61
N ASN A 18 17.50 -2.55 22.39
CA ASN A 18 17.53 -1.74 21.17
C ASN A 18 16.19 -1.03 20.93
N ILE A 19 15.05 -1.73 21.05
CA ILE A 19 13.73 -1.12 20.96
C ILE A 19 13.56 0.00 21.99
N LYS A 20 13.88 -0.30 23.26
CA LYS A 20 13.81 0.68 24.34
C LYS A 20 14.65 1.92 24.05
N TYR A 21 15.90 1.71 23.60
CA TYR A 21 16.83 2.79 23.26
C TYR A 21 16.26 3.75 22.21
N TRP A 22 15.71 3.23 21.11
CA TRP A 22 15.14 4.07 20.06
C TRP A 22 13.87 4.81 20.51
N GLN A 23 13.06 4.22 21.36
CA GLN A 23 11.87 4.90 21.88
C GLN A 23 12.20 5.96 22.94
N GLU A 24 13.08 5.66 23.91
CA GLU A 24 13.39 6.57 25.01
C GLU A 24 14.35 7.68 24.61
N GLU A 25 15.42 7.36 23.85
CA GLU A 25 16.45 8.34 23.50
C GLU A 25 16.12 9.13 22.23
N PHE A 26 15.47 8.51 21.23
CA PHE A 26 15.15 9.13 19.95
C PHE A 26 13.65 9.40 19.76
N HIS A 27 12.82 9.06 20.71
CA HIS A 27 11.37 9.30 20.74
C HIS A 27 10.65 8.72 19.51
N PHE A 28 11.01 7.51 19.09
CA PHE A 28 10.32 6.84 17.98
C PHE A 28 8.89 6.48 18.39
N ASP A 29 7.94 6.76 17.51
CA ASP A 29 6.51 6.49 17.70
C ASP A 29 6.11 5.07 17.26
N GLY A 30 7.05 4.24 16.86
CA GLY A 30 6.79 2.85 16.47
C GLY A 30 7.87 2.23 15.62
N PHE A 31 7.63 0.97 15.23
CA PHE A 31 8.58 0.17 14.46
C PHE A 31 7.89 -0.68 13.39
N ARG A 32 8.53 -0.79 12.23
CA ARG A 32 8.27 -1.85 11.28
C ARG A 32 9.28 -2.97 11.53
N PHE A 33 8.80 -4.17 11.70
CA PHE A 33 9.60 -5.39 11.79
C PHE A 33 9.72 -6.00 10.41
N ASP A 34 10.94 -6.02 9.92
CA ASP A 34 11.31 -6.53 8.59
C ASP A 34 11.41 -8.05 8.59
N GLY A 35 10.90 -8.70 7.54
CA GLY A 35 11.09 -10.13 7.31
C GLY A 35 10.52 -11.03 8.41
N VAL A 36 9.39 -10.70 9.03
CA VAL A 36 8.79 -11.49 10.13
C VAL A 36 8.57 -12.95 9.73
N THR A 37 8.14 -13.23 8.49
CA THR A 37 8.05 -14.61 7.99
C THR A 37 9.36 -15.37 8.13
N SER A 38 10.49 -14.74 7.80
CA SER A 38 11.81 -15.36 7.93
C SER A 38 12.24 -15.59 9.38
N MET A 39 11.66 -14.83 10.33
CA MET A 39 11.93 -15.00 11.76
C MET A 39 11.14 -16.16 12.36
N ILE A 40 9.83 -16.22 12.07
CA ILE A 40 8.90 -17.14 12.75
C ILE A 40 8.87 -18.55 12.17
N TYR A 41 9.56 -18.80 11.05
CA TYR A 41 9.68 -20.15 10.45
C TYR A 41 11.14 -20.56 10.30
N ARG A 42 11.45 -21.80 10.72
CA ARG A 42 12.83 -22.37 10.68
C ARG A 42 13.36 -22.54 9.26
N ASN A 43 12.46 -22.78 8.29
CA ASN A 43 12.77 -22.78 6.85
C ASN A 43 12.70 -21.37 6.22
N HIS A 44 12.55 -20.32 7.02
CA HIS A 44 12.40 -18.92 6.58
C HIS A 44 11.20 -18.68 5.65
N GLY A 45 10.18 -19.54 5.68
CA GLY A 45 9.03 -19.48 4.77
C GLY A 45 9.33 -19.93 3.33
N LEU A 46 10.55 -20.43 3.06
CA LEU A 46 10.97 -20.83 1.72
C LEU A 46 10.36 -22.19 1.34
N GLY A 47 9.77 -22.25 0.14
CA GLY A 47 9.17 -23.47 -0.39
C GLY A 47 7.90 -23.93 0.33
N GLU A 48 7.31 -23.08 1.17
CA GLU A 48 6.08 -23.40 1.90
C GLU A 48 4.89 -22.63 1.32
N ASN A 49 3.79 -23.34 1.12
CA ASN A 49 2.51 -22.74 0.78
C ASN A 49 1.64 -22.74 2.04
N PHE A 50 1.36 -21.58 2.60
CA PHE A 50 0.60 -21.39 3.82
C PHE A 50 -0.91 -21.47 3.55
N THR A 51 -1.42 -22.67 3.30
CA THR A 51 -2.81 -22.92 2.89
C THR A 51 -3.72 -23.39 4.02
N GLY A 52 -3.18 -23.65 5.22
CA GLY A 52 -3.95 -24.16 6.35
C GLY A 52 -3.22 -23.99 7.68
N TYR A 53 -3.97 -24.20 8.77
CA TYR A 53 -3.44 -24.07 10.14
C TYR A 53 -2.28 -25.00 10.44
N ASP A 54 -2.23 -26.17 9.85
CA ASP A 54 -1.13 -27.14 9.93
C ASP A 54 0.19 -26.60 9.38
N LYS A 55 0.11 -25.60 8.49
CA LYS A 55 1.27 -24.92 7.91
C LYS A 55 1.73 -23.75 8.77
N TYR A 56 0.78 -23.01 9.34
CA TYR A 56 1.09 -21.89 10.22
C TYR A 56 1.64 -22.32 11.58
N PHE A 57 1.11 -23.42 12.14
CA PHE A 57 1.41 -23.87 13.50
C PHE A 57 1.96 -25.30 13.46
N SER A 58 3.19 -25.45 12.99
CA SER A 58 3.86 -26.74 12.82
C SER A 58 5.18 -26.76 13.61
N LEU A 59 5.92 -27.87 13.53
CA LEU A 59 7.28 -27.95 14.06
C LEU A 59 8.27 -27.01 13.33
N ASN A 60 7.88 -26.49 12.18
CA ASN A 60 8.62 -25.47 11.46
C ASN A 60 8.50 -24.08 12.09
N THR A 61 7.51 -23.84 12.94
CA THR A 61 7.34 -22.56 13.65
C THR A 61 8.41 -22.43 14.72
N ASP A 62 9.14 -21.31 14.70
CA ASP A 62 10.12 -20.94 15.71
C ASP A 62 9.41 -20.23 16.87
N VAL A 63 9.11 -20.98 17.92
CA VAL A 63 8.38 -20.46 19.08
C VAL A 63 9.17 -19.45 19.90
N GLU A 64 10.49 -19.53 19.88
CA GLU A 64 11.36 -18.54 20.52
C GLU A 64 11.31 -17.20 19.78
N ALA A 65 11.28 -17.21 18.44
CA ALA A 65 11.08 -16.00 17.64
C ALA A 65 9.70 -15.37 17.87
N VAL A 66 8.63 -16.20 17.91
CA VAL A 66 7.28 -15.73 18.26
C VAL A 66 7.25 -15.09 19.64
N THR A 67 7.88 -15.73 20.65
CA THR A 67 7.97 -15.18 22.00
C THR A 67 8.72 -13.84 22.03
N TYR A 68 9.83 -13.74 21.29
CA TYR A 68 10.53 -12.47 21.15
C TYR A 68 9.63 -11.38 20.58
N LEU A 69 8.87 -11.65 19.50
CA LEU A 69 7.97 -10.69 18.90
C LEU A 69 6.86 -10.24 19.87
N GLN A 70 6.32 -11.18 20.65
CA GLN A 70 5.34 -10.85 21.70
C GLN A 70 5.95 -9.93 22.77
N LEU A 71 7.14 -10.23 23.25
CA LEU A 71 7.85 -9.39 24.22
C LEU A 71 8.17 -8.00 23.62
N ALA A 72 8.55 -7.95 22.36
CA ALA A 72 8.85 -6.71 21.67
C ALA A 72 7.62 -5.80 21.53
N THR A 73 6.48 -6.35 21.09
CA THR A 73 5.24 -5.57 20.95
C THR A 73 4.72 -5.10 22.32
N GLU A 74 4.82 -5.94 23.34
CA GLU A 74 4.44 -5.57 24.71
C GLU A 74 5.33 -4.46 25.28
N LEU A 75 6.65 -4.55 25.08
CA LEU A 75 7.60 -3.52 25.49
C LEU A 75 7.34 -2.18 24.79
N ILE A 76 7.11 -2.21 23.47
CA ILE A 76 6.79 -0.99 22.70
C ILE A 76 5.61 -0.26 23.30
N HIS A 77 4.51 -0.97 23.58
CA HIS A 77 3.31 -0.37 24.13
C HIS A 77 3.42 -0.04 25.63
N ALA A 78 4.26 -0.75 26.39
CA ALA A 78 4.53 -0.42 27.78
C ALA A 78 5.30 0.91 27.92
N ILE A 79 6.21 1.20 26.98
CA ILE A 79 6.95 2.47 26.95
C ILE A 79 6.05 3.59 26.44
N ASN A 80 5.36 3.37 25.33
CA ASN A 80 4.44 4.34 24.73
C ASN A 80 3.17 3.63 24.25
N PRO A 81 2.03 3.77 24.94
CA PRO A 81 0.77 3.13 24.55
C PRO A 81 0.21 3.57 23.17
N PHE A 82 0.72 4.68 22.63
CA PHE A 82 0.34 5.19 21.32
C PHE A 82 1.32 4.81 20.20
N ALA A 83 2.41 4.14 20.54
CA ALA A 83 3.37 3.65 19.57
C ALA A 83 2.72 2.56 18.68
N VAL A 84 3.25 2.41 17.47
CA VAL A 84 2.72 1.49 16.46
C VAL A 84 3.74 0.42 16.13
N ALA A 85 3.34 -0.84 16.27
CA ALA A 85 4.12 -2.00 15.85
C ALA A 85 3.54 -2.59 14.54
N ILE A 86 4.36 -2.67 13.50
CA ILE A 86 3.96 -3.10 12.16
C ILE A 86 4.75 -4.32 11.76
N ALA A 87 4.07 -5.40 11.36
CA ALA A 87 4.70 -6.61 10.86
C ALA A 87 4.79 -6.61 9.32
N GLU A 88 5.97 -6.84 8.80
CA GLU A 88 6.13 -7.30 7.43
C GLU A 88 6.11 -8.82 7.41
N ASP A 89 4.97 -9.38 7.04
CA ASP A 89 4.76 -10.83 7.02
C ASP A 89 4.06 -11.28 5.75
N MET A 90 4.71 -12.14 4.97
CA MET A 90 4.18 -12.72 3.74
C MET A 90 3.43 -14.03 3.98
N SER A 91 3.64 -14.69 5.13
CA SER A 91 3.02 -16.00 5.39
C SER A 91 1.50 -15.92 5.54
N GLY A 92 1.00 -14.78 6.00
CA GLY A 92 -0.39 -14.63 6.36
C GLY A 92 -0.74 -15.34 7.69
N MET A 93 0.22 -15.55 8.61
CA MET A 93 0.00 -16.19 9.89
C MET A 93 -1.18 -15.57 10.64
N PRO A 94 -2.18 -16.36 11.05
CA PRO A 94 -3.30 -15.89 11.84
C PRO A 94 -2.86 -15.39 13.22
N GLY A 95 -3.52 -14.35 13.73
CA GLY A 95 -3.22 -13.82 15.07
C GLY A 95 -2.04 -12.82 15.10
N MET A 96 -1.45 -12.47 13.96
CA MET A 96 -0.36 -11.50 13.90
C MET A 96 -0.73 -10.18 14.62
N CYS A 97 -1.93 -9.67 14.36
CA CYS A 97 -2.44 -8.43 14.94
C CYS A 97 -3.46 -8.64 16.07
N LEU A 98 -3.54 -9.83 16.63
CA LEU A 98 -4.34 -10.05 17.83
C LEU A 98 -3.53 -9.71 19.09
N PRO A 99 -4.17 -9.14 20.12
CA PRO A 99 -3.53 -8.94 21.42
C PRO A 99 -3.01 -10.27 22.00
N ILE A 100 -1.86 -10.20 22.69
CA ILE A 100 -1.19 -11.39 23.28
C ILE A 100 -2.11 -12.13 24.24
N ARG A 101 -2.96 -11.44 25.01
CA ARG A 101 -3.95 -12.05 25.92
C ARG A 101 -4.99 -12.94 25.23
N TYR A 102 -5.12 -12.82 23.90
CA TYR A 102 -5.99 -13.67 23.06
C TYR A 102 -5.19 -14.68 22.22
N GLY A 103 -3.93 -14.87 22.54
CA GLY A 103 -3.04 -15.80 21.83
C GLY A 103 -2.39 -15.24 20.57
N GLY A 104 -2.46 -13.92 20.38
CA GLY A 104 -1.84 -13.26 19.24
C GLY A 104 -0.37 -12.86 19.50
N ILE A 105 0.23 -12.23 18.49
CA ILE A 105 1.61 -11.71 18.56
C ILE A 105 1.65 -10.26 19.06
N GLY A 106 0.56 -9.51 18.89
CA GLY A 106 0.42 -8.18 19.48
C GLY A 106 0.79 -7.02 18.54
N PHE A 107 1.05 -7.25 17.28
CA PHE A 107 1.22 -6.17 16.32
C PHE A 107 -0.06 -5.35 16.14
N ASP A 108 0.07 -4.06 15.88
CA ASP A 108 -1.08 -3.20 15.56
C ASP A 108 -1.52 -3.37 14.12
N TYR A 109 -0.55 -3.53 13.21
CA TYR A 109 -0.79 -3.67 11.77
C TYR A 109 0.15 -4.71 11.16
N ARG A 110 -0.31 -5.25 10.04
CA ARG A 110 0.57 -5.95 9.09
C ARG A 110 0.55 -5.23 7.74
N LEU A 111 1.61 -5.37 6.96
CA LEU A 111 1.65 -4.87 5.60
C LEU A 111 0.80 -5.75 4.67
N GLY A 112 0.03 -5.10 3.79
CA GLY A 112 -0.77 -5.77 2.76
C GLY A 112 0.08 -6.13 1.54
N MET A 113 1.04 -7.05 1.71
CA MET A 113 2.09 -7.34 0.75
C MET A 113 1.61 -7.89 -0.60
N GLY A 114 0.43 -8.50 -0.66
CA GLY A 114 -0.17 -8.96 -1.91
C GLY A 114 -0.66 -7.82 -2.83
N VAL A 115 -0.99 -6.66 -2.27
CA VAL A 115 -1.58 -5.54 -3.02
C VAL A 115 -0.63 -4.95 -4.07
N PRO A 116 0.64 -4.62 -3.76
CA PRO A 116 1.56 -4.11 -4.78
C PRO A 116 1.86 -5.13 -5.88
N ASP A 117 2.01 -6.41 -5.54
CA ASP A 117 2.24 -7.48 -6.52
C ASP A 117 1.01 -7.67 -7.43
N PHE A 118 -0.20 -7.55 -6.88
CA PHE A 118 -1.44 -7.49 -7.65
C PHE A 118 -1.41 -6.34 -8.66
N TRP A 119 -1.06 -5.12 -8.26
CA TRP A 119 -1.00 -3.98 -9.17
C TRP A 119 0.03 -4.16 -10.27
N ILE A 120 1.23 -4.66 -9.95
CA ILE A 120 2.25 -4.95 -10.96
C ILE A 120 1.75 -5.97 -11.98
N ARG A 121 1.14 -7.06 -11.51
CA ARG A 121 0.56 -8.10 -12.38
C ARG A 121 -0.54 -7.51 -13.27
N MET A 122 -1.45 -6.73 -12.71
CA MET A 122 -2.55 -6.11 -13.41
C MET A 122 -2.06 -5.17 -14.52
N ILE A 123 -1.12 -4.27 -14.21
CA ILE A 123 -0.55 -3.32 -15.17
C ILE A 123 0.22 -4.04 -16.29
N LYS A 124 0.93 -5.12 -15.96
CA LYS A 124 1.73 -5.88 -16.94
C LYS A 124 0.88 -6.76 -17.86
N SER A 125 -0.26 -7.26 -17.39
CA SER A 125 -0.98 -8.32 -18.08
C SER A 125 -1.81 -7.82 -19.25
N THR A 126 -2.43 -6.63 -19.13
CA THR A 126 -3.38 -6.15 -20.12
C THR A 126 -3.66 -4.65 -20.01
N ASN A 127 -4.34 -4.10 -21.02
CA ASN A 127 -4.84 -2.73 -20.99
C ASN A 127 -5.88 -2.55 -19.87
N CYS A 128 -5.94 -1.36 -19.30
CA CYS A 128 -6.82 -1.03 -18.16
C CYS A 128 -8.32 -1.28 -18.45
N SER A 129 -8.76 -1.15 -19.69
CA SER A 129 -10.13 -1.47 -20.11
C SER A 129 -10.50 -2.96 -19.97
N HIS A 130 -9.51 -3.83 -19.83
CA HIS A 130 -9.69 -5.28 -19.71
C HIS A 130 -9.24 -5.80 -18.33
N TRP A 131 -9.02 -4.92 -17.36
CA TRP A 131 -8.67 -5.34 -16.02
C TRP A 131 -9.79 -6.15 -15.38
N ASN A 132 -9.43 -7.22 -14.69
CA ASN A 132 -10.39 -8.02 -13.93
C ASN A 132 -10.81 -7.29 -12.64
N LEU A 133 -11.90 -6.55 -12.72
CA LEU A 133 -12.39 -5.75 -11.59
C LEU A 133 -12.96 -6.60 -10.44
N TYR A 134 -13.38 -7.85 -10.70
CA TYR A 134 -13.77 -8.79 -9.63
C TYR A 134 -12.55 -9.23 -8.84
N GLU A 135 -11.44 -9.52 -9.51
CA GLU A 135 -10.17 -9.80 -8.85
C GLU A 135 -9.67 -8.59 -8.09
N MET A 136 -9.76 -7.39 -8.69
CA MET A 136 -9.41 -6.12 -8.00
C MET A 136 -10.20 -5.94 -6.71
N TRP A 137 -11.50 -6.11 -6.76
CA TRP A 137 -12.36 -6.03 -5.58
C TRP A 137 -11.94 -7.05 -4.52
N HIS A 138 -11.72 -8.31 -4.93
CA HIS A 138 -11.31 -9.39 -4.03
C HIS A 138 -9.98 -9.08 -3.35
N GLU A 139 -8.95 -8.76 -4.11
CA GLU A 139 -7.60 -8.49 -3.58
C GLU A 139 -7.56 -7.27 -2.65
N LEU A 140 -8.33 -6.23 -2.96
CA LEU A 140 -8.36 -5.02 -2.15
C LEU A 140 -9.26 -5.11 -0.91
N THR A 141 -10.16 -6.10 -0.83
CA THR A 141 -11.10 -6.22 0.30
C THR A 141 -10.88 -7.45 1.17
N THR A 142 -10.16 -8.47 0.66
CA THR A 142 -9.94 -9.71 1.40
C THR A 142 -8.94 -9.52 2.52
N ARG A 143 -9.45 -9.59 3.75
CA ARG A 143 -8.65 -9.49 4.99
C ARG A 143 -9.38 -10.16 6.14
N ARG A 144 -8.61 -10.57 7.16
CA ARG A 144 -9.21 -11.10 8.39
C ARG A 144 -9.86 -9.97 9.19
N PRO A 145 -11.08 -10.16 9.72
CA PRO A 145 -11.80 -9.10 10.44
C PRO A 145 -11.05 -8.53 11.63
N GLN A 146 -10.24 -9.36 12.31
CA GLN A 146 -9.50 -8.98 13.51
C GLN A 146 -8.15 -8.32 13.23
N GLU A 147 -7.66 -8.38 12.00
CA GLU A 147 -6.34 -7.85 11.64
C GLU A 147 -6.47 -6.51 10.93
N LYS A 148 -5.62 -5.58 11.31
CA LYS A 148 -5.47 -4.29 10.63
C LYS A 148 -4.35 -4.38 9.59
N VAL A 149 -4.61 -3.85 8.41
CA VAL A 149 -3.70 -3.90 7.28
C VAL A 149 -3.31 -2.50 6.85
N ILE A 150 -2.02 -2.30 6.60
CA ILE A 150 -1.52 -1.13 5.88
C ILE A 150 -1.46 -1.49 4.41
N GLY A 151 -2.33 -0.86 3.61
CA GLY A 151 -2.35 -1.01 2.16
C GLY A 151 -1.38 -0.07 1.47
N TYR A 152 -0.86 -0.47 0.31
CA TYR A 152 0.03 0.35 -0.51
C TYR A 152 0.07 -0.16 -1.95
N CYS A 153 0.43 0.71 -2.88
CA CYS A 153 0.52 0.36 -4.29
C CYS A 153 1.90 -0.13 -4.67
N GLU A 154 2.92 0.46 -4.08
CA GLU A 154 4.33 0.05 -4.22
C GLU A 154 5.12 0.49 -2.99
N SER A 155 6.26 -0.16 -2.77
CA SER A 155 7.26 0.19 -1.78
C SER A 155 8.65 0.18 -2.41
N HIS A 156 9.69 0.27 -1.58
CA HIS A 156 11.08 0.08 -2.02
C HIS A 156 11.29 -1.30 -2.64
N ASP A 157 10.59 -2.34 -2.20
CA ASP A 157 10.76 -3.69 -2.72
C ASP A 157 10.40 -3.78 -4.20
N GLN A 158 9.28 -3.19 -4.61
CA GLN A 158 8.86 -3.18 -6.01
C GLN A 158 9.69 -2.20 -6.84
N ALA A 159 9.99 -1.03 -6.29
CA ALA A 159 10.69 0.03 -7.01
C ALA A 159 12.21 -0.18 -7.12
N LEU A 160 12.83 -0.83 -6.14
CA LEU A 160 14.29 -1.03 -6.07
C LEU A 160 14.74 -2.43 -6.47
N VAL A 161 14.08 -3.43 -5.91
CA VAL A 161 14.52 -4.82 -6.00
C VAL A 161 13.88 -5.53 -7.17
N GLY A 162 12.61 -5.22 -7.43
CA GLY A 162 11.83 -5.98 -8.38
C GLY A 162 11.81 -5.41 -9.78
N ASP A 163 11.73 -4.08 -9.95
CA ASP A 163 11.40 -3.55 -11.27
C ASP A 163 11.38 -2.00 -11.32
N LYS A 164 10.33 -1.42 -11.91
CA LYS A 164 10.09 0.01 -12.12
C LYS A 164 8.99 0.52 -11.19
N THR A 165 8.97 1.81 -10.92
CA THR A 165 7.83 2.45 -10.25
C THR A 165 6.54 2.29 -11.06
N ILE A 166 5.39 2.35 -10.39
CA ILE A 166 4.08 2.23 -11.07
C ILE A 166 3.93 3.27 -12.18
N ILE A 167 4.27 4.52 -11.90
CA ILE A 167 4.14 5.58 -12.90
C ILE A 167 5.06 5.33 -14.11
N PHE A 168 6.27 4.82 -13.89
CA PHE A 168 7.18 4.49 -14.99
C PHE A 168 6.66 3.29 -15.80
N ARG A 169 6.00 2.32 -15.17
CA ARG A 169 5.36 1.22 -15.90
C ARG A 169 4.22 1.68 -16.79
N LEU A 170 3.46 2.68 -16.33
CA LEU A 170 2.32 3.21 -17.06
C LEU A 170 2.72 4.13 -18.22
N ALA A 171 3.79 4.89 -18.07
CA ALA A 171 4.21 5.94 -19.00
C ALA A 171 5.47 5.57 -19.82
N ASP A 172 6.28 4.64 -19.30
CA ASP A 172 7.56 4.22 -19.88
C ASP A 172 8.46 5.41 -20.26
N SER A 173 9.16 5.33 -21.36
CA SER A 173 10.12 6.34 -21.82
C SER A 173 9.51 7.73 -22.07
N GLU A 174 8.20 7.84 -22.28
CA GLU A 174 7.52 9.14 -22.41
C GLU A 174 7.61 10.01 -21.15
N MET A 175 7.90 9.41 -19.98
CA MET A 175 8.17 10.17 -18.75
C MET A 175 9.28 11.20 -18.89
N TYR A 176 10.26 10.95 -19.78
CA TYR A 176 11.41 11.85 -19.94
C TYR A 176 11.08 13.10 -20.75
N THR A 177 10.05 13.08 -21.59
CA THR A 177 9.72 14.17 -22.49
C THR A 177 8.28 14.68 -22.36
N GLY A 178 7.36 13.88 -21.84
CA GLY A 178 5.92 14.15 -21.83
C GLY A 178 5.38 14.83 -20.56
N MET A 179 6.24 15.13 -19.59
CA MET A 179 5.78 15.69 -18.30
C MET A 179 5.67 17.22 -18.26
N ASP A 180 5.93 17.91 -19.36
CA ASP A 180 5.61 19.34 -19.49
C ASP A 180 4.07 19.52 -19.56
N ARG A 181 3.53 20.51 -18.82
CA ARG A 181 2.09 20.81 -18.81
C ARG A 181 1.54 21.28 -20.16
N ALA A 182 2.38 21.91 -20.96
CA ALA A 182 2.01 22.37 -22.30
C ALA A 182 2.01 21.23 -23.34
N TYR A 183 2.60 20.08 -22.99
CA TYR A 183 2.66 18.93 -23.88
C TYR A 183 1.52 17.93 -23.60
N HIS A 184 0.78 17.59 -24.64
CA HIS A 184 -0.30 16.60 -24.56
C HIS A 184 0.17 15.26 -25.15
N SER A 185 0.19 14.23 -24.32
CA SER A 185 0.45 12.86 -24.71
C SER A 185 -0.67 11.97 -24.17
N PRO A 186 -1.41 11.24 -25.01
CA PRO A 186 -2.41 10.29 -24.53
C PRO A 186 -1.84 9.23 -23.59
N VAL A 187 -0.55 8.88 -23.75
CA VAL A 187 0.14 7.91 -22.87
C VAL A 187 0.34 8.52 -21.49
N ILE A 188 0.90 9.73 -21.42
CA ILE A 188 1.15 10.43 -20.15
C ILE A 188 -0.15 10.78 -19.45
N ASP A 189 -1.14 11.30 -20.18
CA ASP A 189 -2.43 11.69 -19.59
C ASP A 189 -3.14 10.47 -18.99
N ARG A 190 -3.14 9.33 -19.69
CA ARG A 190 -3.64 8.07 -19.16
C ARG A 190 -2.82 7.55 -17.97
N ALA A 191 -1.50 7.60 -18.06
CA ALA A 191 -0.62 7.14 -16.97
C ALA A 191 -0.89 7.92 -15.68
N ILE A 192 -1.04 9.24 -15.77
CA ILE A 192 -1.38 10.12 -14.65
C ILE A 192 -2.77 9.78 -14.09
N ALA A 193 -3.77 9.59 -14.95
CA ALA A 193 -5.13 9.24 -14.53
C ALA A 193 -5.14 7.90 -13.78
N LEU A 194 -4.51 6.86 -14.34
CA LEU A 194 -4.41 5.55 -13.72
C LEU A 194 -3.62 5.58 -12.41
N HIS A 195 -2.50 6.29 -12.36
CA HIS A 195 -1.71 6.43 -11.14
C HIS A 195 -2.54 7.02 -9.98
N LYS A 196 -3.34 8.05 -10.26
CA LYS A 196 -4.26 8.65 -9.28
C LYS A 196 -5.32 7.63 -8.84
N MET A 197 -5.97 6.95 -9.77
CA MET A 197 -7.05 5.99 -9.47
C MET A 197 -6.54 4.75 -8.72
N ILE A 198 -5.41 4.18 -9.11
CA ILE A 198 -4.77 3.03 -8.43
C ILE A 198 -4.51 3.39 -6.96
N ARG A 199 -3.92 4.54 -6.70
CA ARG A 199 -3.61 4.99 -5.35
C ARG A 199 -4.87 5.26 -4.54
N PHE A 200 -5.88 5.90 -5.14
CA PHE A 200 -7.10 6.23 -4.42
C PHE A 200 -7.96 4.99 -4.13
N VAL A 201 -8.13 4.07 -5.07
CA VAL A 201 -8.90 2.84 -4.82
C VAL A 201 -8.19 1.94 -3.78
N THR A 202 -6.86 1.89 -3.81
CA THR A 202 -6.07 1.18 -2.78
C THR A 202 -6.27 1.79 -1.40
N LEU A 203 -6.14 3.11 -1.27
CA LEU A 203 -6.39 3.81 -0.01
C LEU A 203 -7.83 3.59 0.48
N ALA A 204 -8.80 3.62 -0.44
CA ALA A 204 -10.20 3.49 -0.09
C ALA A 204 -10.58 2.07 0.35
N LEU A 205 -10.03 1.02 -0.25
CA LEU A 205 -10.44 -0.36 -0.03
C LEU A 205 -9.46 -1.19 0.79
N ALA A 206 -8.17 -1.13 0.47
CA ALA A 206 -7.19 -2.11 0.93
C ALA A 206 -6.68 -1.87 2.36
N CYS A 207 -7.10 -0.83 3.07
CA CYS A 207 -6.33 -0.42 4.22
C CYS A 207 -7.10 0.09 5.44
N ASP A 208 -6.51 -0.20 6.59
CA ASP A 208 -6.74 0.47 7.87
C ASP A 208 -5.65 1.52 8.15
N GLY A 209 -4.60 1.53 7.33
CA GLY A 209 -3.53 2.51 7.21
C GLY A 209 -2.98 2.50 5.79
N TYR A 210 -2.38 3.58 5.34
CA TYR A 210 -1.86 3.72 3.99
C TYR A 210 -0.37 4.07 4.01
N LEU A 211 0.44 3.24 3.33
CA LEU A 211 1.85 3.51 3.12
C LEU A 211 2.03 4.17 1.76
N ASN A 212 2.66 5.32 1.75
CA ASN A 212 3.09 6.00 0.55
C ASN A 212 4.60 5.89 0.43
N PHE A 213 5.07 5.21 -0.62
CA PHE A 213 6.49 5.14 -0.89
C PHE A 213 6.99 6.51 -1.38
N MET A 214 8.05 6.98 -0.79
CA MET A 214 8.66 8.28 -1.04
C MET A 214 8.87 8.54 -2.53
N GLY A 215 8.20 9.56 -3.06
CA GLY A 215 8.19 9.92 -4.47
C GLY A 215 6.90 9.54 -5.22
N ASN A 216 6.12 8.60 -4.70
CA ASN A 216 4.83 8.22 -5.29
C ASN A 216 3.84 9.37 -5.30
N GLU A 217 3.88 10.22 -4.29
CA GLU A 217 2.98 11.36 -4.13
C GLU A 217 3.01 12.32 -5.31
N PHE A 218 4.13 12.38 -6.03
CA PHE A 218 4.25 13.21 -7.24
C PHE A 218 4.63 12.43 -8.50
N GLY A 219 4.68 11.07 -8.42
CA GLY A 219 5.00 10.24 -9.56
C GLY A 219 6.45 10.35 -10.03
N HIS A 220 7.41 10.30 -9.09
CA HIS A 220 8.84 10.38 -9.41
C HIS A 220 9.22 9.37 -10.51
N PRO A 221 9.89 9.80 -11.59
CA PRO A 221 10.06 8.99 -12.80
C PRO A 221 11.13 7.91 -12.68
N GLU A 222 12.12 8.12 -11.82
CA GLU A 222 13.28 7.24 -11.74
C GLU A 222 13.11 6.23 -10.62
N TRP A 223 13.65 5.02 -10.83
CA TRP A 223 13.79 4.09 -9.74
C TRP A 223 14.84 4.62 -8.74
N ILE A 224 14.77 4.13 -7.51
CA ILE A 224 15.87 4.28 -6.55
C ILE A 224 16.78 3.07 -6.70
N ASP A 225 18.10 3.28 -6.70
CA ASP A 225 19.09 2.19 -6.63
C ASP A 225 20.02 2.45 -5.43
N PHE A 226 20.38 1.37 -4.75
CA PHE A 226 21.35 1.45 -3.66
C PHE A 226 22.76 1.68 -4.21
N PRO A 227 23.63 2.40 -3.45
CA PRO A 227 25.06 2.40 -3.72
C PRO A 227 25.58 0.96 -3.68
N ARG A 228 26.07 0.45 -4.81
CA ARG A 228 26.57 -0.91 -4.97
C ARG A 228 27.69 -0.95 -6.00
N GLU A 229 28.44 -2.05 -6.06
CA GLU A 229 29.57 -2.20 -6.98
C GLU A 229 29.18 -1.90 -8.44
N GLY A 230 28.03 -2.41 -8.90
CA GLY A 230 27.55 -2.25 -10.28
C GLY A 230 27.23 -0.81 -10.69
N ASN A 231 27.09 0.14 -9.75
CA ASN A 231 26.91 1.57 -10.03
C ASN A 231 28.02 2.44 -9.44
N GLY A 232 29.18 1.84 -9.13
CA GLY A 232 30.34 2.53 -8.55
C GLY A 232 30.08 3.13 -7.17
N TYR A 233 29.17 2.52 -6.38
CA TYR A 233 28.71 3.01 -5.07
C TYR A 233 28.13 4.42 -5.12
N SER A 234 27.52 4.78 -6.24
CA SER A 234 26.94 6.10 -6.46
C SER A 234 25.65 6.31 -5.65
N PHE A 235 25.52 7.47 -5.00
CA PHE A 235 24.29 7.94 -4.35
C PHE A 235 23.34 8.64 -5.33
N HIS A 236 23.69 8.74 -6.61
CA HIS A 236 22.90 9.51 -7.58
C HIS A 236 21.44 9.02 -7.64
N TYR A 237 21.22 7.71 -7.70
CA TYR A 237 19.89 7.10 -7.73
C TYR A 237 19.31 6.77 -6.35
N ALA A 238 20.05 7.05 -5.26
CA ALA A 238 19.58 6.81 -3.89
C ALA A 238 18.74 7.96 -3.32
N ARG A 239 18.34 8.94 -4.14
CA ARG A 239 17.63 10.14 -3.72
C ARG A 239 16.43 10.44 -4.61
N ARG A 240 15.46 11.21 -4.07
CA ARG A 240 14.35 11.76 -4.83
C ARG A 240 14.67 13.18 -5.32
N GLN A 241 14.19 13.52 -6.51
CA GLN A 241 14.31 14.85 -7.09
C GLN A 241 13.06 15.66 -6.74
N TRP A 242 13.01 16.20 -5.54
CA TRP A 242 11.88 17.00 -5.04
C TRP A 242 11.62 18.25 -5.89
N SER A 243 12.62 18.79 -6.52
CA SER A 243 12.50 19.93 -7.45
C SER A 243 11.54 19.66 -8.63
N LEU A 244 11.29 18.40 -8.99
CA LEU A 244 10.28 18.05 -9.99
C LEU A 244 8.86 18.37 -9.48
N ALA A 245 8.58 18.06 -8.22
CA ALA A 245 7.30 18.34 -7.59
C ALA A 245 7.07 19.87 -7.41
N ASP A 246 8.14 20.62 -7.14
CA ASP A 246 8.10 22.08 -6.94
C ASP A 246 7.99 22.86 -8.26
N ASN A 247 8.29 22.21 -9.39
CA ASN A 247 8.26 22.87 -10.69
C ASN A 247 6.83 22.97 -11.23
N GLY A 248 6.27 24.19 -11.20
CA GLY A 248 4.91 24.46 -11.67
C GLY A 248 4.67 24.28 -13.18
N TYR A 249 5.71 24.12 -13.99
CA TYR A 249 5.58 23.83 -15.42
C TYR A 249 5.47 22.34 -15.72
N LEU A 250 5.70 21.49 -14.71
CA LEU A 250 5.67 20.04 -14.88
C LEU A 250 4.40 19.41 -14.23
N LYS A 251 3.94 18.31 -14.80
CA LYS A 251 2.77 17.56 -14.34
C LYS A 251 2.97 16.89 -12.97
N TYR A 252 4.20 16.74 -12.49
CA TYR A 252 4.51 16.22 -11.16
C TYR A 252 3.85 17.02 -10.03
N SER A 253 3.81 18.35 -10.15
CA SER A 253 3.13 19.20 -9.18
C SER A 253 1.62 18.99 -9.13
N GLN A 254 0.99 18.58 -10.24
CA GLN A 254 -0.43 18.22 -10.30
C GLN A 254 -0.70 16.88 -9.60
N LEU A 255 0.20 15.91 -9.74
CA LEU A 255 0.13 14.64 -8.99
C LEU A 255 0.28 14.89 -7.49
N LEU A 256 1.21 15.75 -7.06
CA LEU A 256 1.37 16.13 -5.66
C LEU A 256 0.12 16.85 -5.12
N ALA A 257 -0.49 17.72 -5.92
CA ALA A 257 -1.74 18.37 -5.55
C ALA A 257 -2.89 17.36 -5.34
N PHE A 258 -3.00 16.36 -6.22
CA PHE A 258 -3.94 15.26 -6.06
C PHE A 258 -3.69 14.46 -4.78
N ASP A 259 -2.43 14.07 -4.53
CA ASP A 259 -2.06 13.31 -3.32
C ASP A 259 -2.45 14.06 -2.05
N THR A 260 -2.12 15.35 -2.01
CA THR A 260 -2.48 16.22 -0.89
C THR A 260 -4.00 16.28 -0.68
N ALA A 261 -4.77 16.40 -1.76
CA ALA A 261 -6.23 16.44 -1.70
C ALA A 261 -6.82 15.08 -1.28
N MET A 262 -6.29 13.98 -1.81
CA MET A 262 -6.67 12.61 -1.47
C MET A 262 -6.47 12.33 0.03
N LEU A 263 -5.32 12.70 0.59
CA LEU A 263 -5.04 12.49 2.01
C LEU A 263 -5.91 13.39 2.90
N LYS A 264 -6.17 14.64 2.50
CA LYS A 264 -7.11 15.53 3.20
C LYS A 264 -8.54 14.96 3.17
N PHE A 265 -8.97 14.44 2.02
CA PHE A 265 -10.25 13.75 1.88
C PHE A 265 -10.33 12.53 2.79
N ALA A 266 -9.33 11.65 2.74
CA ALA A 266 -9.27 10.45 3.56
C ALA A 266 -9.34 10.77 5.07
N ARG A 267 -8.65 11.82 5.52
CA ARG A 267 -8.68 12.28 6.91
C ARG A 267 -10.05 12.86 7.26
N LYS A 268 -10.61 13.75 6.43
CA LYS A 268 -11.90 14.41 6.66
C LYS A 268 -13.05 13.40 6.84
N TYR A 269 -13.10 12.42 5.95
CA TYR A 269 -14.16 11.40 5.95
C TYR A 269 -13.79 10.12 6.71
N ARG A 270 -12.60 10.08 7.33
CA ARG A 270 -12.11 8.94 8.11
C ARG A 270 -12.16 7.62 7.31
N VAL A 271 -11.79 7.67 6.04
CA VAL A 271 -11.95 6.57 5.08
C VAL A 271 -11.30 5.28 5.56
N MET A 272 -10.07 5.37 6.09
CA MET A 272 -9.32 4.20 6.58
C MET A 272 -9.86 3.61 7.89
N CYS A 273 -10.70 4.36 8.62
CA CYS A 273 -11.33 3.89 9.86
C CYS A 273 -12.61 3.06 9.62
N LYS A 274 -13.05 2.97 8.37
CA LYS A 274 -14.30 2.30 7.99
C LYS A 274 -13.99 0.95 7.36
N ARG A 275 -14.76 -0.07 7.72
CA ARG A 275 -14.63 -1.44 7.19
C ARG A 275 -15.92 -1.95 6.55
N ASP A 276 -16.85 -1.05 6.29
CA ASP A 276 -18.20 -1.27 5.77
C ASP A 276 -18.25 -1.13 4.24
N ALA A 277 -17.16 -1.49 3.54
CA ALA A 277 -17.14 -1.43 2.08
C ALA A 277 -18.10 -2.48 1.49
N GLU A 278 -18.99 -2.04 0.62
CA GLU A 278 -19.97 -2.87 -0.05
C GLU A 278 -19.91 -2.64 -1.56
N ASN A 279 -19.78 -3.72 -2.32
CA ASN A 279 -19.81 -3.67 -3.77
C ASN A 279 -21.21 -3.26 -4.24
N LEU A 280 -21.33 -2.17 -4.96
CA LEU A 280 -22.58 -1.72 -5.57
C LEU A 280 -22.68 -2.23 -7.01
N TRP A 281 -21.60 -2.14 -7.78
CA TRP A 281 -21.60 -2.52 -9.19
C TRP A 281 -20.19 -2.78 -9.71
N ILE A 282 -20.04 -3.85 -10.45
CA ILE A 282 -18.87 -4.11 -11.29
C ILE A 282 -19.35 -4.36 -12.70
N ASP A 283 -18.91 -3.53 -13.63
CA ASP A 283 -19.16 -3.71 -15.05
C ASP A 283 -17.83 -3.92 -15.80
N PRO A 284 -17.50 -5.17 -16.14
CA PRO A 284 -16.25 -5.47 -16.84
C PRO A 284 -16.20 -4.90 -18.26
N ASN A 285 -17.36 -4.71 -18.92
CA ASN A 285 -17.41 -4.19 -20.28
C ASN A 285 -17.19 -2.68 -20.33
N ALA A 286 -17.74 -1.96 -19.36
CA ALA A 286 -17.52 -0.54 -19.20
C ALA A 286 -16.25 -0.22 -18.38
N ALA A 287 -15.58 -1.24 -17.84
CA ALA A 287 -14.46 -1.14 -16.92
C ALA A 287 -14.75 -0.22 -15.70
N VAL A 288 -15.97 -0.32 -15.14
CA VAL A 288 -16.44 0.48 -14.03
C VAL A 288 -16.54 -0.36 -12.75
N LEU A 289 -15.98 0.17 -11.67
CA LEU A 289 -16.13 -0.31 -10.31
C LEU A 289 -16.82 0.74 -9.47
N ALA A 290 -17.93 0.38 -8.82
CA ALA A 290 -18.61 1.24 -7.86
C ALA A 290 -18.86 0.52 -6.54
N PHE A 291 -18.63 1.22 -5.43
CA PHE A 291 -18.86 0.68 -4.09
C PHE A 291 -19.28 1.78 -3.12
N SER A 292 -19.93 1.39 -2.03
CA SER A 292 -20.17 2.26 -0.90
C SER A 292 -19.19 1.98 0.23
N LYS A 293 -18.81 3.02 0.98
CA LYS A 293 -18.01 2.90 2.19
C LYS A 293 -18.16 4.15 3.05
N GLY A 294 -18.50 3.98 4.32
CA GLY A 294 -18.58 5.08 5.28
C GLY A 294 -19.62 6.14 4.93
N GLY A 295 -20.71 5.77 4.25
CA GLY A 295 -21.76 6.68 3.78
C GLY A 295 -21.41 7.46 2.51
N LEU A 296 -20.31 7.10 1.84
CA LEU A 296 -19.90 7.67 0.55
C LEU A 296 -20.04 6.63 -0.56
N ILE A 297 -20.30 7.08 -1.77
CA ILE A 297 -20.28 6.28 -2.98
C ILE A 297 -18.99 6.61 -3.74
N TYR A 298 -18.25 5.57 -4.11
CA TYR A 298 -17.03 5.66 -4.92
C TYR A 298 -17.31 5.06 -6.28
N VAL A 299 -16.91 5.76 -7.34
CA VAL A 299 -17.04 5.28 -8.73
C VAL A 299 -15.71 5.46 -9.44
N PHE A 300 -15.18 4.37 -10.00
CA PHE A 300 -13.95 4.35 -10.78
C PHE A 300 -14.24 3.86 -12.18
N ASN A 301 -13.90 4.65 -13.18
CA ASN A 301 -13.92 4.25 -14.59
C ASN A 301 -12.48 4.03 -15.07
N PHE A 302 -12.11 2.78 -15.30
CA PHE A 302 -10.79 2.38 -15.79
C PHE A 302 -10.71 2.26 -17.31
N HIS A 303 -11.84 2.47 -18.01
CA HIS A 303 -11.85 2.39 -19.48
C HIS A 303 -11.05 3.53 -20.09
N ASP A 304 -10.24 3.22 -21.11
CA ASP A 304 -9.32 4.17 -21.74
C ASP A 304 -10.00 5.14 -22.73
N THR A 305 -11.20 4.83 -23.22
CA THR A 305 -11.89 5.62 -24.26
C THR A 305 -13.39 5.78 -24.03
N ASN A 306 -14.02 5.03 -23.11
CA ASN A 306 -15.46 5.07 -22.88
C ASN A 306 -15.81 5.96 -21.68
N ASP A 307 -16.64 6.97 -21.90
CA ASP A 307 -17.08 7.93 -20.88
C ASP A 307 -18.14 7.39 -19.90
N ALA A 308 -18.68 6.21 -20.11
CA ALA A 308 -19.73 5.62 -19.27
C ALA A 308 -20.88 6.63 -18.96
N ARG A 309 -21.39 7.34 -19.99
CA ARG A 309 -22.46 8.34 -19.84
C ARG A 309 -23.76 7.68 -19.42
N ASP A 310 -24.57 8.40 -18.63
CA ASP A 310 -25.86 7.94 -18.12
C ASP A 310 -25.80 6.59 -17.39
N PHE A 311 -24.66 6.34 -16.71
CA PHE A 311 -24.43 5.10 -15.99
C PHE A 311 -25.36 5.00 -14.77
N THR A 312 -26.17 3.95 -14.70
CA THR A 312 -27.11 3.72 -13.61
C THR A 312 -26.49 2.79 -12.55
N LEU A 313 -26.40 3.26 -11.32
CA LEU A 313 -25.96 2.46 -10.19
C LEU A 313 -27.17 1.91 -9.44
N PRO A 314 -27.21 0.59 -9.13
CA PRO A 314 -28.20 0.03 -8.22
C PRO A 314 -27.84 0.39 -6.78
N VAL A 315 -28.40 1.49 -6.27
CA VAL A 315 -28.12 1.99 -4.90
C VAL A 315 -29.12 1.41 -3.89
N HIS A 316 -29.04 0.12 -3.63
CA HIS A 316 -29.92 -0.52 -2.66
C HIS A 316 -29.59 -0.17 -1.20
N THR A 317 -28.34 0.15 -0.92
CA THR A 317 -27.81 0.35 0.44
C THR A 317 -27.60 1.79 0.85
N VAL A 318 -27.49 2.71 -0.11
CA VAL A 318 -27.23 4.14 0.16
C VAL A 318 -28.45 5.03 0.05
N GLY A 319 -29.61 4.45 -0.35
CA GLY A 319 -30.87 5.15 -0.50
C GLY A 319 -31.01 5.90 -1.83
N SER A 320 -32.27 6.24 -2.18
CA SER A 320 -32.56 7.09 -3.33
C SER A 320 -32.42 8.58 -2.95
N GLY A 321 -31.85 9.39 -3.83
CA GLY A 321 -31.65 10.80 -3.58
C GLY A 321 -30.74 11.48 -4.59
N THR A 322 -30.46 12.74 -4.36
CA THR A 322 -29.47 13.50 -5.10
C THR A 322 -28.12 13.38 -4.36
N TYR A 323 -27.06 13.16 -5.11
CA TYR A 323 -25.70 13.04 -4.59
C TYR A 323 -24.82 14.13 -5.21
N ASP A 324 -23.98 14.74 -4.38
CA ASP A 324 -23.01 15.72 -4.84
C ASP A 324 -21.64 15.03 -5.05
N VAL A 325 -20.95 15.39 -6.13
CA VAL A 325 -19.56 15.00 -6.33
C VAL A 325 -18.69 15.85 -5.42
N ILE A 326 -18.09 15.22 -4.40
CA ILE A 326 -17.29 15.90 -3.38
C ILE A 326 -15.78 15.73 -3.57
N PHE A 327 -15.39 14.84 -4.47
CA PHE A 327 -13.99 14.62 -4.84
C PHE A 327 -13.93 13.92 -6.21
N THR A 328 -13.10 14.43 -7.12
CA THR A 328 -12.81 13.77 -8.40
C THR A 328 -11.33 13.88 -8.73
N SER A 329 -10.79 12.80 -9.28
CA SER A 329 -9.41 12.78 -9.79
C SER A 329 -9.24 13.53 -11.10
N ASP A 330 -10.37 13.95 -11.73
CA ASP A 330 -10.37 14.61 -13.03
C ASP A 330 -10.41 16.15 -12.94
N GLU A 331 -10.26 16.72 -11.75
CA GLU A 331 -10.13 18.17 -11.60
C GLU A 331 -8.89 18.70 -12.34
N ARG A 332 -9.03 19.85 -12.97
CA ARG A 332 -7.95 20.54 -13.69
C ARG A 332 -6.73 20.82 -12.82
N ALA A 333 -6.95 21.07 -11.52
CA ALA A 333 -5.90 21.24 -10.53
C ALA A 333 -4.98 20.01 -10.42
N PHE A 334 -5.52 18.84 -10.74
CA PHE A 334 -4.82 17.55 -10.69
C PHE A 334 -4.40 17.04 -12.07
N GLY A 335 -4.42 17.90 -13.09
CA GLY A 335 -4.11 17.53 -14.46
C GLY A 335 -5.23 16.74 -15.15
N GLY A 336 -6.46 16.84 -14.67
CA GLY A 336 -7.64 16.31 -15.32
C GLY A 336 -8.25 17.28 -16.33
N PHE A 337 -9.34 16.86 -16.96
CA PHE A 337 -10.02 17.63 -18.00
C PHE A 337 -11.19 18.47 -17.45
N GLY A 338 -11.69 18.18 -16.25
CA GLY A 338 -12.72 18.91 -15.51
C GLY A 338 -14.12 18.36 -15.71
#